data_1111b38f5ad7b53e8a05c100214bd493
#
_entry.id   1111b38f5ad7b53e8a05c100214bd493
#
_cell.length_a   1.000
_cell.length_b   1.000
_cell.length_c   1.000
_cell.angle_alpha   90.00
_cell.angle_beta   90.00
_cell.angle_gamma   90.00
#
_symmetry.space_group_name_H-M   'P 1'
#
loop_
_entity.id
_entity.type
_entity.pdbx_description
1 polymer ?
#
loop_
_entity_poly.entity_id
_entity_poly.type
_entity_poly.pdbx_seq_one_letter_code
_entity_poly.pdbx_strand_id
1 'polypeptide(L)'
;MKILANDGISKSGIIALEDAGFEVITTKVAQEQVANYINNNEISVILVRSATQVRKDIIDNCPSLKIIGRGGVGMDNIDVEYAREKGIHVINTPAASSDSVAELVFAHLFSGVRFLYDSNRLMPLEGDSNFNSLKKSYAAGTELKGKTLGIIGFGKIGKSVARIALGLGMKVIASDKFIGNAEIRVDFYNGQFINVEIITEPIEDIFKHADFITLHVPAQGGHLIGKAELESMKDGVGIINASRGGIIDEVALVDALDSGKVAFAGLDVFEEEPKPAIQVLMNPKISLTPHIGAATLEAQDRIGTELAEQIISILKTANS
;
A
#
# COMPACT_ATOMS: atom_id res chain seq x y z
N MET A 1 -20.42 16.12 19.65
CA MET A 1 -20.28 14.70 19.23
C MET A 1 -18.86 14.24 19.53
N LYS A 2 -18.70 12.98 19.93
CA LYS A 2 -17.40 12.41 20.29
C LYS A 2 -16.89 11.49 19.18
N ILE A 3 -15.60 11.60 18.90
CA ILE A 3 -14.89 10.83 17.89
C ILE A 3 -13.80 10.02 18.57
N LEU A 4 -13.80 8.71 18.42
CA LEU A 4 -12.73 7.83 18.88
C LEU A 4 -11.75 7.54 17.73
N ALA A 5 -10.53 8.05 17.82
CA ALA A 5 -9.45 7.70 16.89
C ALA A 5 -8.62 6.54 17.48
N ASN A 6 -9.18 5.32 17.42
CA ASN A 6 -8.64 4.15 18.12
C ASN A 6 -7.23 3.74 17.64
N ASP A 7 -6.95 3.90 16.35
CA ASP A 7 -5.63 3.64 15.78
C ASP A 7 -4.83 4.94 15.51
N GLY A 8 -5.28 6.06 16.10
CA GLY A 8 -4.67 7.37 15.96
C GLY A 8 -5.09 8.12 14.70
N ILE A 9 -4.85 9.41 14.71
CA ILE A 9 -5.02 10.35 13.61
C ILE A 9 -3.93 11.43 13.72
N SER A 10 -3.59 12.11 12.61
CA SER A 10 -2.60 13.19 12.63
C SER A 10 -3.05 14.37 13.49
N LYS A 11 -2.07 15.14 13.98
CA LYS A 11 -2.34 16.35 14.78
C LYS A 11 -3.18 17.37 14.00
N SER A 12 -2.94 17.55 12.71
CA SER A 12 -3.74 18.41 11.85
C SER A 12 -5.19 17.94 11.73
N GLY A 13 -5.42 16.63 11.62
CA GLY A 13 -6.76 16.05 11.63
C GLY A 13 -7.48 16.25 12.96
N ILE A 14 -6.78 16.12 14.12
CA ILE A 14 -7.34 16.43 15.43
C ILE A 14 -7.79 17.89 15.50
N ILE A 15 -6.89 18.82 15.16
CA ILE A 15 -7.17 20.25 15.19
C ILE A 15 -8.37 20.58 14.29
N ALA A 16 -8.44 20.07 13.08
CA ALA A 16 -9.54 20.32 12.15
C ALA A 16 -10.90 19.84 12.71
N LEU A 17 -10.92 18.70 13.40
CA LEU A 17 -12.14 18.18 14.04
C LEU A 17 -12.53 18.97 15.28
N GLU A 18 -11.57 19.35 16.13
CA GLU A 18 -11.81 20.15 17.34
C GLU A 18 -12.28 21.56 16.98
N ASP A 19 -11.69 22.21 15.98
CA ASP A 19 -12.12 23.52 15.46
C ASP A 19 -13.56 23.47 14.89
N ALA A 20 -13.99 22.30 14.42
CA ALA A 20 -15.37 22.05 14.00
C ALA A 20 -16.34 21.74 15.14
N GLY A 21 -15.86 21.71 16.39
CA GLY A 21 -16.66 21.51 17.60
C GLY A 21 -16.84 20.04 18.02
N PHE A 22 -16.00 19.13 17.54
CA PHE A 22 -16.00 17.72 17.96
C PHE A 22 -15.01 17.50 19.10
N GLU A 23 -15.32 16.55 19.98
CA GLU A 23 -14.40 16.03 20.99
C GLU A 23 -13.65 14.83 20.41
N VAL A 24 -12.32 14.92 20.28
CA VAL A 24 -11.49 13.85 19.72
C VAL A 24 -10.77 13.09 20.82
N ILE A 25 -11.04 11.79 20.90
CA ILE A 25 -10.45 10.86 21.87
C ILE A 25 -9.42 10.01 21.14
N THR A 26 -8.17 10.05 21.59
CA THR A 26 -7.05 9.30 21.00
C THR A 26 -6.57 8.13 21.86
N THR A 27 -7.31 7.80 22.91
CA THR A 27 -6.99 6.66 23.78
C THR A 27 -7.16 5.36 22.98
N LYS A 28 -6.11 4.54 22.93
CA LYS A 28 -6.20 3.22 22.30
C LYS A 28 -6.96 2.26 23.22
N VAL A 29 -8.02 1.70 22.69
CA VAL A 29 -8.88 0.70 23.35
C VAL A 29 -8.60 -0.66 22.74
N ALA A 30 -8.45 -1.70 23.57
CA ALA A 30 -8.27 -3.07 23.09
C ALA A 30 -9.51 -3.55 22.33
N GLN A 31 -9.31 -4.41 21.33
CA GLN A 31 -10.36 -4.87 20.42
C GLN A 31 -11.62 -5.37 21.16
N GLU A 32 -11.44 -6.16 22.20
CA GLU A 32 -12.52 -6.77 22.98
C GLU A 32 -13.33 -5.77 23.80
N GLN A 33 -12.78 -4.57 24.01
CA GLN A 33 -13.41 -3.51 24.81
C GLN A 33 -13.97 -2.36 23.95
N VAL A 34 -13.72 -2.37 22.62
CA VAL A 34 -14.12 -1.27 21.74
C VAL A 34 -15.61 -0.98 21.80
N ALA A 35 -16.48 -2.01 21.71
CA ALA A 35 -17.92 -1.83 21.76
C ALA A 35 -18.39 -1.23 23.09
N ASN A 36 -17.88 -1.74 24.21
CA ASN A 36 -18.23 -1.21 25.55
C ASN A 36 -17.75 0.24 25.69
N TYR A 37 -16.57 0.57 25.21
CA TYR A 37 -16.03 1.91 25.27
C TYR A 37 -16.87 2.90 24.44
N ILE A 38 -17.26 2.51 23.22
CA ILE A 38 -18.13 3.31 22.36
C ILE A 38 -19.45 3.64 23.07
N ASN A 39 -20.10 2.64 23.66
CA ASN A 39 -21.39 2.81 24.35
C ASN A 39 -21.27 3.66 25.63
N ASN A 40 -20.29 3.37 26.48
CA ASN A 40 -20.10 4.08 27.74
C ASN A 40 -19.74 5.57 27.54
N ASN A 41 -19.13 5.92 26.43
CA ASN A 41 -18.71 7.28 26.11
C ASN A 41 -19.59 7.97 25.06
N GLU A 42 -20.65 7.31 24.56
CA GLU A 42 -21.54 7.83 23.51
C GLU A 42 -20.79 8.28 22.26
N ILE A 43 -19.84 7.44 21.80
CA ILE A 43 -19.03 7.70 20.61
C ILE A 43 -19.92 7.64 19.36
N SER A 44 -19.89 8.67 18.54
CA SER A 44 -20.66 8.75 17.29
C SER A 44 -19.82 8.42 16.05
N VAL A 45 -18.50 8.55 16.12
CA VAL A 45 -17.56 8.29 15.02
C VAL A 45 -16.40 7.47 15.55
N ILE A 46 -16.07 6.39 14.85
CA ILE A 46 -14.84 5.65 15.09
C ILE A 46 -13.88 5.78 13.90
N LEU A 47 -12.63 6.13 14.18
CA LEU A 47 -11.54 6.18 13.20
C LEU A 47 -10.58 5.04 13.48
N VAL A 48 -10.33 4.23 12.47
CA VAL A 48 -9.46 3.05 12.55
C VAL A 48 -8.42 3.05 11.43
N ARG A 49 -7.40 2.24 11.60
CA ARG A 49 -6.43 1.89 10.55
C ARG A 49 -6.47 0.38 10.31
N SER A 50 -5.35 -0.32 10.38
CA SER A 50 -5.29 -1.77 10.17
C SER A 50 -5.45 -2.60 11.46
N ALA A 51 -5.20 -2.00 12.63
CA ALA A 51 -5.15 -2.74 13.90
C ALA A 51 -6.55 -3.03 14.47
N THR A 52 -7.48 -2.08 14.35
CA THR A 52 -8.84 -2.23 14.88
C THR A 52 -9.77 -2.80 13.80
N GLN A 53 -10.53 -3.84 14.16
CA GLN A 53 -11.56 -4.41 13.30
C GLN A 53 -12.93 -3.86 13.70
N VAL A 54 -13.76 -3.52 12.71
CA VAL A 54 -15.15 -3.08 12.92
C VAL A 54 -16.05 -4.04 12.15
N ARG A 55 -16.39 -5.15 12.82
CA ARG A 55 -17.20 -6.23 12.28
C ARG A 55 -18.65 -6.08 12.74
N LYS A 56 -19.51 -7.00 12.28
CA LYS A 56 -20.94 -7.03 12.59
C LYS A 56 -21.24 -6.93 14.09
N ASP A 57 -20.44 -7.58 14.93
CA ASP A 57 -20.58 -7.56 16.38
C ASP A 57 -20.47 -6.14 16.97
N ILE A 58 -19.48 -5.34 16.51
CA ILE A 58 -19.34 -3.93 16.92
C ILE A 58 -20.48 -3.09 16.34
N ILE A 59 -20.82 -3.28 15.06
CA ILE A 59 -21.86 -2.53 14.37
C ILE A 59 -23.22 -2.72 15.06
N ASP A 60 -23.58 -3.95 15.40
CA ASP A 60 -24.87 -4.26 16.04
C ASP A 60 -24.95 -3.80 17.50
N ASN A 61 -23.82 -3.84 18.21
CA ASN A 61 -23.78 -3.47 19.62
C ASN A 61 -23.54 -1.97 19.88
N CYS A 62 -23.30 -1.14 18.86
CA CYS A 62 -22.99 0.28 19.01
C CYS A 62 -23.98 1.18 18.27
N PRO A 63 -25.24 1.33 18.76
CA PRO A 63 -26.28 2.09 18.07
C PRO A 63 -26.02 3.59 17.96
N SER A 64 -25.04 4.13 18.72
CA SER A 64 -24.63 5.54 18.65
C SER A 64 -23.74 5.85 17.43
N LEU A 65 -23.14 4.83 16.79
CA LEU A 65 -22.26 5.01 15.65
C LEU A 65 -22.98 5.55 14.43
N LYS A 66 -22.47 6.61 13.85
CA LYS A 66 -22.95 7.25 12.62
C LYS A 66 -21.92 7.15 11.48
N ILE A 67 -20.64 7.16 11.82
CA ILE A 67 -19.55 7.12 10.84
C ILE A 67 -18.46 6.15 11.32
N ILE A 68 -17.99 5.33 10.39
CA ILE A 68 -16.78 4.53 10.53
C ILE A 68 -15.78 5.06 9.48
N GLY A 69 -14.67 5.64 9.94
CA GLY A 69 -13.61 6.17 9.07
C GLY A 69 -12.36 5.30 9.10
N ARG A 70 -11.89 4.91 7.92
CA ARG A 70 -10.64 4.17 7.78
C ARG A 70 -9.53 5.06 7.22
N GLY A 71 -8.48 5.30 8.01
CA GLY A 71 -7.29 6.03 7.57
C GLY A 71 -6.43 5.20 6.61
N GLY A 72 -6.75 5.23 5.32
CA GLY A 72 -6.06 4.52 4.25
C GLY A 72 -7.00 4.03 3.16
N VAL A 73 -6.49 3.23 2.22
CA VAL A 73 -7.20 2.82 1.01
C VAL A 73 -8.12 1.61 1.23
N GLY A 74 -7.57 0.50 1.72
CA GLY A 74 -8.31 -0.74 1.90
C GLY A 74 -9.22 -0.70 3.11
N MET A 75 -10.32 -1.42 3.06
CA MET A 75 -11.31 -1.49 4.14
C MET A 75 -11.54 -2.94 4.60
N ASP A 76 -10.53 -3.78 4.44
CA ASP A 76 -10.63 -5.22 4.70
C ASP A 76 -10.95 -5.57 6.16
N ASN A 77 -10.70 -4.65 7.09
CA ASN A 77 -11.01 -4.78 8.52
C ASN A 77 -12.40 -4.23 8.92
N ILE A 78 -13.23 -3.80 7.96
CA ILE A 78 -14.56 -3.24 8.19
C ILE A 78 -15.60 -4.05 7.40
N ASP A 79 -16.72 -4.40 8.00
CA ASP A 79 -17.86 -4.98 7.29
C ASP A 79 -18.68 -3.86 6.62
N VAL A 80 -18.14 -3.32 5.51
CA VAL A 80 -18.58 -2.08 4.86
C VAL A 80 -20.05 -2.14 4.45
N GLU A 81 -20.43 -3.17 3.69
CA GLU A 81 -21.83 -3.28 3.19
C GLU A 81 -22.81 -3.41 4.34
N TYR A 82 -22.46 -4.21 5.35
CA TYR A 82 -23.29 -4.37 6.53
C TYR A 82 -23.46 -3.06 7.32
N ALA A 83 -22.41 -2.28 7.49
CA ALA A 83 -22.49 -0.97 8.14
C ALA A 83 -23.41 -0.01 7.35
N ARG A 84 -23.31 -0.01 6.02
CA ARG A 84 -24.15 0.82 5.15
C ARG A 84 -25.64 0.40 5.21
N GLU A 85 -25.93 -0.90 5.25
CA GLU A 85 -27.30 -1.41 5.46
C GLU A 85 -27.90 -0.95 6.78
N LYS A 86 -27.07 -0.75 7.82
CA LYS A 86 -27.49 -0.19 9.12
C LYS A 86 -27.56 1.35 9.13
N GLY A 87 -27.33 2.02 8.01
CA GLY A 87 -27.34 3.47 7.90
C GLY A 87 -26.09 4.17 8.43
N ILE A 88 -24.99 3.43 8.65
CA ILE A 88 -23.71 4.00 9.08
C ILE A 88 -22.87 4.39 7.85
N HIS A 89 -22.40 5.61 7.81
CA HIS A 89 -21.48 6.06 6.77
C HIS A 89 -20.11 5.41 6.94
N VAL A 90 -19.59 4.81 5.87
CA VAL A 90 -18.22 4.27 5.86
C VAL A 90 -17.38 5.08 4.88
N ILE A 91 -16.32 5.70 5.39
CA ILE A 91 -15.41 6.58 4.65
C ILE A 91 -13.96 6.07 4.72
N ASN A 92 -13.18 6.38 3.69
CA ASN A 92 -11.76 6.09 3.63
C ASN A 92 -10.99 7.20 2.90
N THR A 93 -9.65 7.08 2.81
CA THR A 93 -8.77 8.08 2.19
C THR A 93 -7.98 7.47 1.03
N PRO A 94 -8.61 7.29 -0.15
CA PRO A 94 -8.04 6.50 -1.25
C PRO A 94 -6.89 7.19 -2.00
N ALA A 95 -6.71 8.50 -1.83
CA ALA A 95 -5.68 9.26 -2.53
C ALA A 95 -4.51 9.70 -1.64
N ALA A 96 -4.76 9.87 -0.35
CA ALA A 96 -3.84 10.52 0.59
C ALA A 96 -2.43 9.86 0.69
N SER A 97 -2.35 8.54 0.51
CA SER A 97 -1.10 7.78 0.64
C SER A 97 -0.50 7.34 -0.71
N SER A 98 -1.09 7.72 -1.85
CA SER A 98 -0.70 7.17 -3.15
C SER A 98 0.76 7.43 -3.51
N ASP A 99 1.25 8.64 -3.27
CA ASP A 99 2.64 9.00 -3.57
C ASP A 99 3.61 8.30 -2.62
N SER A 100 3.28 8.18 -1.34
CA SER A 100 4.12 7.48 -0.36
C SER A 100 4.29 5.99 -0.69
N VAL A 101 3.22 5.31 -1.09
CA VAL A 101 3.29 3.92 -1.54
C VAL A 101 4.12 3.81 -2.81
N ALA A 102 3.94 4.73 -3.77
CA ALA A 102 4.70 4.75 -5.00
C ALA A 102 6.20 4.93 -4.75
N GLU A 103 6.59 5.81 -3.83
CA GLU A 103 7.99 6.01 -3.45
C GLU A 103 8.58 4.75 -2.79
N LEU A 104 7.82 4.06 -1.92
CA LEU A 104 8.28 2.79 -1.33
C LEU A 104 8.47 1.70 -2.40
N VAL A 105 7.61 1.63 -3.42
CA VAL A 105 7.80 0.73 -4.57
C VAL A 105 9.15 0.97 -5.23
N PHE A 106 9.53 2.23 -5.48
CA PHE A 106 10.83 2.55 -6.05
C PHE A 106 12.00 2.33 -5.09
N ALA A 107 11.80 2.49 -3.78
CA ALA A 107 12.81 2.12 -2.79
C ALA A 107 13.13 0.61 -2.86
N HIS A 108 12.10 -0.26 -2.92
CA HIS A 108 12.28 -1.69 -3.15
C HIS A 108 12.91 -2.00 -4.51
N LEU A 109 12.47 -1.31 -5.57
CA LEU A 109 12.99 -1.51 -6.91
C LEU A 109 14.50 -1.16 -6.99
N PHE A 110 14.90 0.02 -6.47
CA PHE A 110 16.32 0.39 -6.38
C PHE A 110 17.11 -0.57 -5.49
N SER A 111 16.50 -1.04 -4.40
CA SER A 111 17.12 -2.01 -3.50
C SER A 111 17.44 -3.33 -4.23
N GLY A 112 16.49 -3.83 -5.04
CA GLY A 112 16.67 -5.05 -5.81
C GLY A 112 17.70 -4.92 -6.93
N VAL A 113 17.55 -3.94 -7.82
CA VAL A 113 18.45 -3.79 -8.99
C VAL A 113 19.88 -3.41 -8.62
N ARG A 114 20.13 -2.93 -7.41
CA ARG A 114 21.46 -2.51 -6.93
C ARG A 114 21.95 -3.33 -5.74
N PHE A 115 21.28 -4.44 -5.38
CA PHE A 115 21.64 -5.30 -4.26
C PHE A 115 21.78 -4.56 -2.92
N LEU A 116 21.04 -3.46 -2.75
CA LEU A 116 21.21 -2.57 -1.60
C LEU A 116 20.85 -3.27 -0.29
N TYR A 117 19.76 -4.05 -0.30
CA TYR A 117 19.31 -4.79 0.87
C TYR A 117 20.37 -5.78 1.35
N ASP A 118 20.87 -6.65 0.46
CA ASP A 118 21.83 -7.69 0.81
C ASP A 118 23.21 -7.10 1.17
N SER A 119 23.68 -6.12 0.38
CA SER A 119 24.95 -5.45 0.67
C SER A 119 24.95 -4.73 2.02
N ASN A 120 23.85 -4.10 2.43
CA ASN A 120 23.72 -3.47 3.75
C ASN A 120 23.78 -4.47 4.91
N ARG A 121 23.38 -5.74 4.69
CA ARG A 121 23.48 -6.80 5.69
C ARG A 121 24.91 -7.34 5.80
N LEU A 122 25.61 -7.48 4.68
CA LEU A 122 26.93 -8.10 4.64
C LEU A 122 28.07 -7.12 4.92
N MET A 123 27.98 -5.87 4.49
CA MET A 123 29.04 -4.88 4.71
C MET A 123 29.43 -4.70 6.19
N PRO A 124 28.52 -4.61 7.17
CA PRO A 124 28.90 -4.55 8.58
C PRO A 124 29.57 -5.80 9.12
N LEU A 125 29.33 -6.96 8.52
CA LEU A 125 29.83 -8.26 8.98
C LEU A 125 31.18 -8.63 8.35
N GLU A 126 31.38 -8.29 7.09
CA GLU A 126 32.50 -8.80 6.28
C GLU A 126 33.27 -7.69 5.53
N GLY A 127 32.82 -6.44 5.63
CA GLY A 127 33.37 -5.35 4.81
C GLY A 127 34.85 -5.03 5.08
N ASP A 128 35.37 -5.34 6.25
CA ASP A 128 36.77 -5.14 6.62
C ASP A 128 37.69 -6.25 6.08
N SER A 129 37.18 -7.49 6.01
CA SER A 129 37.96 -8.68 5.64
C SER A 129 37.75 -9.13 4.20
N ASN A 130 36.55 -8.94 3.66
CA ASN A 130 36.12 -9.48 2.35
C ASN A 130 35.70 -8.39 1.34
N PHE A 131 36.12 -7.14 1.51
CA PHE A 131 35.66 -5.98 0.68
C PHE A 131 35.71 -6.23 -0.83
N ASN A 132 36.84 -6.76 -1.33
CA ASN A 132 36.99 -7.00 -2.77
C ASN A 132 36.08 -8.11 -3.30
N SER A 133 35.77 -9.12 -2.48
CA SER A 133 34.82 -10.18 -2.82
C SER A 133 33.39 -9.62 -2.89
N LEU A 134 32.99 -8.85 -1.90
CA LEU A 134 31.68 -8.18 -1.87
C LEU A 134 31.52 -7.23 -3.05
N LYS A 135 32.54 -6.40 -3.34
CA LYS A 135 32.55 -5.51 -4.52
C LYS A 135 32.33 -6.30 -5.82
N LYS A 136 32.94 -7.46 -5.97
CA LYS A 136 32.78 -8.31 -7.15
C LYS A 136 31.38 -8.93 -7.21
N SER A 137 30.84 -9.41 -6.09
CA SER A 137 29.51 -10.00 -6.00
C SER A 137 28.41 -9.03 -6.40
N TYR A 138 28.56 -7.74 -6.08
CA TYR A 138 27.56 -6.71 -6.37
C TYR A 138 27.85 -5.89 -7.65
N ALA A 139 28.73 -6.36 -8.52
CA ALA A 139 29.12 -5.64 -9.74
C ALA A 139 28.08 -5.74 -10.89
N ALA A 140 27.09 -6.62 -10.77
CA ALA A 140 26.10 -6.89 -11.82
C ALA A 140 24.77 -6.10 -11.63
N GLY A 141 24.83 -4.92 -11.04
CA GLY A 141 23.64 -4.07 -10.87
C GLY A 141 23.06 -3.59 -12.21
N THR A 142 21.75 -3.31 -12.21
CA THR A 142 20.99 -2.90 -13.40
C THR A 142 20.51 -1.45 -13.26
N GLU A 143 20.47 -0.69 -14.36
CA GLU A 143 19.84 0.63 -14.44
C GLU A 143 18.35 0.50 -14.77
N LEU A 144 17.51 1.40 -14.25
CA LEU A 144 16.07 1.43 -14.53
C LEU A 144 15.74 2.11 -15.87
N LYS A 145 16.56 3.09 -16.29
CA LYS A 145 16.35 3.83 -17.53
C LYS A 145 16.25 2.89 -18.72
N GLY A 146 15.17 3.07 -19.53
CA GLY A 146 14.91 2.26 -20.70
C GLY A 146 14.31 0.87 -20.43
N LYS A 147 14.20 0.47 -19.16
CA LYS A 147 13.53 -0.78 -18.76
C LYS A 147 12.01 -0.60 -18.75
N THR A 148 11.28 -1.70 -18.86
CA THR A 148 9.82 -1.72 -18.85
C THR A 148 9.29 -2.05 -17.45
N LEU A 149 8.50 -1.15 -16.87
CA LEU A 149 7.73 -1.38 -15.66
C LEU A 149 6.29 -1.77 -16.02
N GLY A 150 5.88 -2.95 -15.62
CA GLY A 150 4.50 -3.43 -15.68
C GLY A 150 3.75 -3.07 -14.38
N ILE A 151 2.61 -2.40 -14.53
CA ILE A 151 1.76 -1.98 -13.41
C ILE A 151 0.45 -2.74 -13.47
N ILE A 152 0.17 -3.58 -12.48
CA ILE A 152 -1.07 -4.33 -12.36
C ILE A 152 -1.96 -3.65 -11.32
N GLY A 153 -3.08 -3.05 -11.79
CA GLY A 153 -3.90 -2.12 -11.03
C GLY A 153 -3.51 -0.67 -11.31
N PHE A 154 -4.30 0.02 -12.16
CA PHE A 154 -3.97 1.38 -12.62
C PHE A 154 -4.83 2.47 -11.96
N GLY A 155 -5.16 2.24 -10.68
CA GLY A 155 -5.84 3.20 -9.80
C GLY A 155 -4.94 4.36 -9.37
N LYS A 156 -5.26 5.00 -8.25
CA LYS A 156 -4.52 6.17 -7.72
C LYS A 156 -3.02 5.86 -7.49
N ILE A 157 -2.71 4.73 -6.82
CA ILE A 157 -1.33 4.32 -6.55
C ILE A 157 -0.60 3.96 -7.84
N GLY A 158 -1.20 3.14 -8.72
CA GLY A 158 -0.59 2.76 -10.00
C GLY A 158 -0.25 3.97 -10.88
N LYS A 159 -1.09 5.01 -10.88
CA LYS A 159 -0.82 6.27 -11.58
C LYS A 159 0.33 7.07 -10.96
N SER A 160 0.45 7.09 -9.62
CA SER A 160 1.59 7.71 -8.94
C SER A 160 2.89 6.96 -9.24
N VAL A 161 2.86 5.63 -9.28
CA VAL A 161 4.01 4.80 -9.71
C VAL A 161 4.39 5.09 -11.16
N ALA A 162 3.41 5.16 -12.07
CA ALA A 162 3.67 5.49 -13.47
C ALA A 162 4.36 6.85 -13.63
N ARG A 163 3.94 7.86 -12.85
CA ARG A 163 4.54 9.19 -12.85
C ARG A 163 6.04 9.16 -12.51
N ILE A 164 6.40 8.41 -11.44
CA ILE A 164 7.80 8.26 -11.03
C ILE A 164 8.59 7.48 -12.10
N ALA A 165 8.04 6.37 -12.63
CA ALA A 165 8.67 5.58 -13.67
C ALA A 165 9.00 6.39 -14.93
N LEU A 166 8.04 7.19 -15.40
CA LEU A 166 8.24 8.09 -16.55
C LEU A 166 9.33 9.12 -16.27
N GLY A 167 9.37 9.68 -15.05
CA GLY A 167 10.42 10.61 -14.62
C GLY A 167 11.82 9.97 -14.60
N LEU A 168 11.92 8.67 -14.37
CA LEU A 168 13.15 7.89 -14.42
C LEU A 168 13.54 7.42 -15.83
N GLY A 169 12.71 7.74 -16.85
CA GLY A 169 12.94 7.32 -18.22
C GLY A 169 12.66 5.83 -18.48
N MET A 170 11.78 5.22 -17.67
CA MET A 170 11.29 3.86 -17.90
C MET A 170 10.16 3.85 -18.94
N LYS A 171 9.99 2.73 -19.63
CA LYS A 171 8.76 2.42 -20.35
C LYS A 171 7.73 1.90 -19.36
N VAL A 172 6.49 2.41 -19.42
CA VAL A 172 5.38 1.98 -18.59
C VAL A 172 4.35 1.24 -19.44
N ILE A 173 3.96 0.07 -18.98
CA ILE A 173 2.80 -0.70 -19.47
C ILE A 173 1.90 -0.99 -18.27
N ALA A 174 0.58 -0.98 -18.45
CA ALA A 174 -0.35 -1.12 -17.35
C ALA A 174 -1.51 -2.06 -17.69
N SER A 175 -2.02 -2.75 -16.68
CA SER A 175 -3.24 -3.56 -16.78
C SER A 175 -4.21 -3.17 -15.66
N ASP A 176 -5.49 -2.99 -16.03
CA ASP A 176 -6.58 -2.71 -15.09
C ASP A 176 -7.89 -3.24 -15.63
N LYS A 177 -8.77 -3.74 -14.75
CA LYS A 177 -10.08 -4.30 -15.15
C LYS A 177 -11.10 -3.23 -15.53
N PHE A 178 -10.94 -2.00 -15.04
CA PHE A 178 -11.95 -0.93 -15.14
C PHE A 178 -11.44 0.30 -15.87
N ILE A 179 -10.12 0.49 -15.97
CA ILE A 179 -9.49 1.66 -16.57
C ILE A 179 -8.88 1.22 -17.90
N GLY A 180 -9.43 1.69 -19.02
CA GLY A 180 -8.92 1.38 -20.37
C GLY A 180 -7.75 2.29 -20.78
N ASN A 181 -7.71 3.53 -20.31
CA ASN A 181 -6.62 4.48 -20.52
C ASN A 181 -6.55 5.51 -19.39
N ALA A 182 -5.42 6.16 -19.25
CA ALA A 182 -5.28 7.32 -18.39
C ALA A 182 -4.17 8.25 -18.87
N GLU A 183 -4.39 9.53 -18.72
CA GLU A 183 -3.36 10.55 -18.89
C GLU A 183 -2.58 10.70 -17.58
N ILE A 184 -1.27 10.57 -17.64
CA ILE A 184 -0.35 10.73 -16.52
C ILE A 184 0.39 12.05 -16.70
N ARG A 185 0.11 12.99 -15.80
CA ARG A 185 0.81 14.26 -15.73
C ARG A 185 2.10 14.10 -14.92
N VAL A 186 3.23 14.44 -15.53
CA VAL A 186 4.55 14.50 -14.88
C VAL A 186 4.91 15.96 -14.73
N ASP A 187 4.94 16.44 -13.49
CA ASP A 187 5.24 17.83 -13.15
C ASP A 187 6.74 17.99 -12.83
N PHE A 188 7.30 19.13 -13.25
CA PHE A 188 8.65 19.56 -12.91
C PHE A 188 8.61 20.74 -11.94
N TYR A 189 9.61 20.85 -11.06
CA TYR A 189 9.64 21.86 -9.99
C TYR A 189 9.55 23.31 -10.50
N ASN A 190 9.92 23.56 -11.76
CA ASN A 190 9.86 24.88 -12.42
C ASN A 190 8.48 25.22 -13.00
N GLY A 191 7.46 24.40 -12.72
CA GLY A 191 6.07 24.57 -13.18
C GLY A 191 5.79 24.02 -14.59
N GLN A 192 6.80 23.49 -15.28
CA GLN A 192 6.58 22.75 -16.53
C GLN A 192 5.98 21.39 -16.22
N PHE A 193 5.27 20.84 -17.18
CA PHE A 193 4.75 19.46 -17.09
C PHE A 193 4.64 18.85 -18.48
N ILE A 194 4.58 17.54 -18.51
CA ILE A 194 4.22 16.75 -19.69
C ILE A 194 3.06 15.83 -19.35
N ASN A 195 2.20 15.57 -20.32
CA ASN A 195 1.14 14.58 -20.22
C ASN A 195 1.52 13.38 -21.09
N VAL A 196 1.40 12.18 -20.53
CA VAL A 196 1.66 10.92 -21.21
C VAL A 196 0.42 10.06 -21.12
N GLU A 197 -0.17 9.70 -22.25
CA GLU A 197 -1.28 8.77 -22.29
C GLU A 197 -0.76 7.33 -22.17
N ILE A 198 -1.37 6.56 -21.27
CA ILE A 198 -1.10 5.12 -21.09
C ILE A 198 -2.41 4.39 -21.32
N ILE A 199 -2.39 3.51 -22.32
CA ILE A 199 -3.49 2.59 -22.61
C ILE A 199 -3.20 1.29 -21.86
N THR A 200 -4.21 0.75 -21.19
CA THR A 200 -4.06 -0.53 -20.47
C THR A 200 -4.14 -1.70 -21.43
N GLU A 201 -3.36 -2.72 -21.13
CA GLU A 201 -3.23 -3.93 -21.91
C GLU A 201 -3.72 -5.15 -21.09
N PRO A 202 -3.97 -6.31 -21.72
CA PRO A 202 -4.21 -7.55 -21.02
C PRO A 202 -3.07 -7.89 -20.06
N ILE A 203 -3.38 -8.52 -18.93
CA ILE A 203 -2.38 -8.83 -17.88
C ILE A 203 -1.29 -9.79 -18.42
N GLU A 204 -1.64 -10.65 -19.35
CA GLU A 204 -0.73 -11.59 -20.00
C GLU A 204 0.37 -10.86 -20.79
N ASP A 205 0.08 -9.70 -21.34
CA ASP A 205 1.06 -8.88 -22.05
C ASP A 205 2.01 -8.18 -21.06
N ILE A 206 1.51 -7.81 -19.86
CA ILE A 206 2.37 -7.33 -18.78
C ILE A 206 3.38 -8.42 -18.40
N PHE A 207 2.94 -9.67 -18.19
CA PHE A 207 3.84 -10.78 -17.84
C PHE A 207 4.93 -11.01 -18.89
N LYS A 208 4.59 -10.96 -20.17
CA LYS A 208 5.53 -11.22 -21.28
C LYS A 208 6.56 -10.10 -21.49
N HIS A 209 6.17 -8.84 -21.24
CA HIS A 209 6.96 -7.69 -21.70
C HIS A 209 7.64 -6.90 -20.59
N ALA A 210 7.19 -7.01 -19.35
CA ALA A 210 7.76 -6.26 -18.24
C ALA A 210 9.12 -6.80 -17.79
N ASP A 211 10.07 -5.92 -17.51
CA ASP A 211 11.33 -6.24 -16.82
C ASP A 211 11.11 -6.21 -15.29
N PHE A 212 10.18 -5.38 -14.84
CA PHE A 212 9.74 -5.28 -13.45
C PHE A 212 8.24 -5.21 -13.40
N ILE A 213 7.61 -5.82 -12.37
CA ILE A 213 6.16 -5.83 -12.17
C ILE A 213 5.86 -5.30 -10.77
N THR A 214 4.86 -4.43 -10.66
CA THR A 214 4.35 -3.94 -9.38
C THR A 214 2.83 -4.07 -9.30
N LEU A 215 2.33 -4.42 -8.11
CA LEU A 215 0.95 -4.78 -7.87
C LEU A 215 0.23 -3.71 -7.06
N HIS A 216 -0.93 -3.26 -7.54
CA HIS A 216 -1.77 -2.24 -6.90
C HIS A 216 -3.25 -2.60 -6.98
N VAL A 217 -3.56 -3.87 -6.76
CA VAL A 217 -4.92 -4.43 -6.78
C VAL A 217 -5.38 -4.81 -5.36
N PRO A 218 -6.69 -4.84 -5.08
CA PRO A 218 -7.22 -5.35 -3.82
C PRO A 218 -7.03 -6.88 -3.74
N ALA A 219 -7.19 -7.44 -2.52
CA ALA A 219 -7.28 -8.88 -2.33
C ALA A 219 -8.46 -9.46 -3.13
N GLN A 220 -8.24 -10.61 -3.79
CA GLN A 220 -9.21 -11.21 -4.72
C GLN A 220 -9.72 -12.59 -4.28
N GLY A 221 -9.47 -12.98 -3.01
CA GLY A 221 -9.88 -14.29 -2.49
C GLY A 221 -9.05 -15.47 -3.01
N GLY A 222 -7.86 -15.20 -3.56
CA GLY A 222 -6.88 -16.15 -4.06
C GLY A 222 -5.69 -15.44 -4.70
N HIS A 223 -4.67 -16.21 -5.07
CA HIS A 223 -3.47 -15.66 -5.68
C HIS A 223 -3.76 -15.19 -7.12
N LEU A 224 -3.37 -13.96 -7.44
CA LEU A 224 -3.36 -13.43 -8.80
C LEU A 224 -2.11 -13.90 -9.54
N ILE A 225 -1.01 -14.07 -8.80
CA ILE A 225 0.27 -14.54 -9.31
C ILE A 225 0.63 -15.81 -8.56
N GLY A 226 0.47 -16.94 -9.23
CA GLY A 226 0.94 -18.23 -8.81
C GLY A 226 2.07 -18.72 -9.70
N LYS A 227 2.35 -20.03 -9.62
CA LYS A 227 3.45 -20.65 -10.39
C LYS A 227 3.31 -20.45 -11.90
N ALA A 228 2.11 -20.61 -12.47
CA ALA A 228 1.89 -20.49 -13.91
C ALA A 228 2.15 -19.07 -14.42
N GLU A 229 1.71 -18.06 -13.67
CA GLU A 229 1.93 -16.65 -14.02
C GLU A 229 3.42 -16.32 -13.93
N LEU A 230 4.12 -16.76 -12.87
CA LEU A 230 5.56 -16.58 -12.71
C LEU A 230 6.33 -17.22 -13.88
N GLU A 231 5.97 -18.44 -14.29
CA GLU A 231 6.59 -19.12 -15.42
C GLU A 231 6.39 -18.37 -16.75
N SER A 232 5.27 -17.65 -16.92
CA SER A 232 4.95 -16.85 -18.12
C SER A 232 5.71 -15.52 -18.22
N MET A 233 6.33 -15.05 -17.14
CA MET A 233 7.09 -13.80 -17.09
C MET A 233 8.45 -13.94 -17.75
N LYS A 234 9.15 -12.81 -17.97
CA LYS A 234 10.54 -12.82 -18.40
C LYS A 234 11.45 -13.48 -17.36
N ASP A 235 12.48 -14.15 -17.81
CA ASP A 235 13.54 -14.63 -16.93
C ASP A 235 14.29 -13.45 -16.29
N GLY A 236 14.47 -13.51 -14.98
CA GLY A 236 15.11 -12.44 -14.23
C GLY A 236 14.19 -11.23 -13.95
N VAL A 237 12.87 -11.38 -14.04
CA VAL A 237 11.92 -10.32 -13.67
C VAL A 237 12.08 -9.92 -12.20
N GLY A 238 11.92 -8.63 -11.89
CA GLY A 238 11.77 -8.13 -10.52
C GLY A 238 10.30 -7.92 -10.18
N ILE A 239 9.86 -8.29 -8.96
CA ILE A 239 8.45 -8.18 -8.55
C ILE A 239 8.34 -7.39 -7.27
N ILE A 240 7.43 -6.41 -7.23
CA ILE A 240 7.14 -5.59 -6.04
C ILE A 240 5.67 -5.74 -5.64
N ASN A 241 5.42 -6.09 -4.39
CA ASN A 241 4.07 -6.08 -3.81
C ASN A 241 4.02 -5.17 -2.57
N ALA A 242 3.41 -4.00 -2.75
CA ALA A 242 3.09 -3.05 -1.68
C ALA A 242 1.57 -2.79 -1.65
N SER A 243 0.75 -3.80 -1.98
CA SER A 243 -0.71 -3.69 -2.05
C SER A 243 -1.41 -4.54 -0.99
N ARG A 244 -1.47 -5.86 -1.17
CA ARG A 244 -2.07 -6.82 -0.21
C ARG A 244 -1.29 -8.12 -0.19
N GLY A 245 -1.20 -8.73 1.00
CA GLY A 245 -0.78 -10.11 1.13
C GLY A 245 -1.74 -11.08 0.42
N GLY A 246 -1.25 -12.26 0.02
CA GLY A 246 -2.04 -13.27 -0.67
C GLY A 246 -2.37 -12.97 -2.15
N ILE A 247 -1.86 -11.87 -2.72
CA ILE A 247 -1.95 -11.62 -4.17
C ILE A 247 -0.93 -12.45 -4.92
N ILE A 248 0.24 -12.68 -4.33
CA ILE A 248 1.27 -13.57 -4.84
C ILE A 248 1.29 -14.83 -3.95
N ASP A 249 1.37 -16.00 -4.55
CA ASP A 249 1.71 -17.24 -3.86
C ASP A 249 3.16 -17.15 -3.38
N GLU A 250 3.35 -16.99 -2.07
CA GLU A 250 4.68 -16.79 -1.47
C GLU A 250 5.58 -18.03 -1.61
N VAL A 251 5.01 -19.23 -1.65
CA VAL A 251 5.76 -20.47 -1.87
C VAL A 251 6.27 -20.52 -3.32
N ALA A 252 5.40 -20.26 -4.28
CA ALA A 252 5.78 -20.20 -5.70
C ALA A 252 6.80 -19.09 -5.97
N LEU A 253 6.68 -17.94 -5.28
CA LEU A 253 7.63 -16.84 -5.39
C LEU A 253 9.02 -17.24 -4.90
N VAL A 254 9.13 -17.92 -3.74
CA VAL A 254 10.41 -18.41 -3.21
C VAL A 254 11.05 -19.39 -4.16
N ASP A 255 10.30 -20.37 -4.70
CA ASP A 255 10.79 -21.31 -5.71
C ASP A 255 11.29 -20.60 -6.98
N ALA A 256 10.58 -19.56 -7.43
CA ALA A 256 10.98 -18.77 -8.59
C ALA A 256 12.23 -17.90 -8.35
N LEU A 257 12.42 -17.40 -7.12
CA LEU A 257 13.64 -16.70 -6.71
C LEU A 257 14.83 -17.66 -6.67
N ASP A 258 14.64 -18.87 -6.14
CA ASP A 258 15.70 -19.88 -6.02
C ASP A 258 16.16 -20.38 -7.39
N SER A 259 15.23 -20.62 -8.32
CA SER A 259 15.52 -21.01 -9.70
C SER A 259 16.12 -19.87 -10.56
N GLY A 260 16.03 -18.62 -10.11
CA GLY A 260 16.46 -17.43 -10.87
C GLY A 260 15.45 -16.96 -11.90
N LYS A 261 14.25 -17.54 -11.97
CA LYS A 261 13.13 -17.04 -12.79
C LYS A 261 12.74 -15.62 -12.38
N VAL A 262 12.67 -15.38 -11.07
CA VAL A 262 12.57 -14.04 -10.46
C VAL A 262 13.95 -13.66 -9.93
N ALA A 263 14.45 -12.49 -10.32
CA ALA A 263 15.76 -12.02 -9.87
C ALA A 263 15.74 -11.51 -8.43
N PHE A 264 14.69 -10.78 -8.07
CA PHE A 264 14.46 -10.25 -6.72
C PHE A 264 12.98 -9.93 -6.51
N ALA A 265 12.57 -9.83 -5.25
CA ALA A 265 11.26 -9.31 -4.88
C ALA A 265 11.38 -8.17 -3.85
N GLY A 266 10.38 -7.28 -3.83
CA GLY A 266 10.15 -6.30 -2.78
C GLY A 266 8.76 -6.52 -2.18
N LEU A 267 8.68 -6.77 -0.88
CA LEU A 267 7.43 -7.06 -0.21
C LEU A 267 7.23 -6.12 0.97
N ASP A 268 6.13 -5.38 0.94
CA ASP A 268 5.64 -4.57 2.07
C ASP A 268 4.47 -5.25 2.79
N VAL A 269 3.90 -6.30 2.17
CA VAL A 269 2.73 -7.04 2.64
C VAL A 269 2.95 -8.54 2.48
N PHE A 270 2.28 -9.35 3.32
CA PHE A 270 2.52 -10.78 3.44
C PHE A 270 1.19 -11.56 3.50
N GLU A 271 1.20 -12.85 3.10
CA GLU A 271 0.02 -13.72 3.21
C GLU A 271 -0.48 -13.79 4.65
N GLU A 272 0.44 -13.92 5.59
CA GLU A 272 0.13 -13.93 7.02
C GLU A 272 0.75 -12.72 7.74
N GLU A 273 -0.08 -11.74 8.07
CA GLU A 273 0.27 -10.63 8.95
C GLU A 273 -0.40 -10.82 10.31
N PRO A 274 0.28 -10.65 11.44
CA PRO A 274 1.62 -10.08 11.61
C PRO A 274 2.75 -11.13 11.71
N LYS A 275 2.59 -12.34 11.21
CA LYS A 275 3.58 -13.44 11.31
C LYS A 275 3.95 -14.01 9.94
N PRO A 276 4.70 -13.27 9.11
CA PRO A 276 5.10 -13.74 7.79
C PRO A 276 5.92 -15.04 7.86
N ALA A 277 5.85 -15.83 6.78
CA ALA A 277 6.57 -17.10 6.67
C ALA A 277 8.08 -16.91 6.76
N ILE A 278 8.77 -17.78 7.52
CA ILE A 278 10.21 -17.66 7.77
C ILE A 278 11.04 -17.79 6.49
N GLN A 279 10.61 -18.56 5.50
CA GLN A 279 11.27 -18.70 4.22
C GLN A 279 11.27 -17.40 3.41
N VAL A 280 10.24 -16.58 3.54
CA VAL A 280 10.15 -15.24 2.93
C VAL A 280 11.10 -14.29 3.68
N LEU A 281 11.03 -14.28 5.01
CA LEU A 281 11.84 -13.39 5.86
C LEU A 281 13.33 -13.61 5.72
N MET A 282 13.76 -14.85 5.49
CA MET A 282 15.17 -15.22 5.41
C MET A 282 15.75 -15.20 3.99
N ASN A 283 14.93 -15.02 2.96
CA ASN A 283 15.39 -15.02 1.58
C ASN A 283 16.24 -13.78 1.26
N PRO A 284 17.52 -13.93 0.85
CA PRO A 284 18.42 -12.80 0.60
C PRO A 284 18.07 -11.99 -0.66
N LYS A 285 17.17 -12.49 -1.51
CA LYS A 285 16.71 -11.80 -2.71
C LYS A 285 15.41 -11.02 -2.49
N ILE A 286 14.88 -10.98 -1.25
CA ILE A 286 13.65 -10.23 -0.92
C ILE A 286 13.99 -9.00 -0.09
N SER A 287 13.64 -7.82 -0.58
CA SER A 287 13.62 -6.57 0.19
C SER A 287 12.31 -6.49 0.95
N LEU A 288 12.37 -6.36 2.29
CA LEU A 288 11.21 -6.47 3.18
C LEU A 288 10.95 -5.17 3.93
N THR A 289 9.67 -4.79 4.04
CA THR A 289 9.20 -3.74 4.95
C THR A 289 7.90 -4.18 5.64
N PRO A 290 7.64 -3.74 6.90
CA PRO A 290 6.54 -4.25 7.71
C PRO A 290 5.24 -3.45 7.48
N HIS A 291 4.69 -3.46 6.27
CA HIS A 291 3.44 -2.81 5.84
C HIS A 291 3.44 -1.30 6.14
N ILE A 292 4.45 -0.61 5.63
CA ILE A 292 4.69 0.82 5.87
C ILE A 292 4.44 1.71 4.64
N GLY A 293 3.88 1.18 3.55
CA GLY A 293 3.67 1.95 2.31
C GLY A 293 2.98 3.30 2.51
N ALA A 294 2.02 3.38 3.44
CA ALA A 294 1.31 4.62 3.77
C ALA A 294 1.90 5.38 4.99
N ALA A 295 3.05 4.96 5.53
CA ALA A 295 3.57 5.44 6.81
C ALA A 295 4.59 6.58 6.66
N THR A 296 4.31 7.59 5.86
CA THR A 296 5.07 8.84 5.82
C THR A 296 4.36 9.94 6.61
N LEU A 297 5.10 10.93 7.10
CA LEU A 297 4.54 12.07 7.84
C LEU A 297 3.51 12.82 6.98
N GLU A 298 3.81 13.04 5.72
CA GLU A 298 2.95 13.75 4.77
C GLU A 298 1.68 12.96 4.46
N ALA A 299 1.77 11.64 4.28
CA ALA A 299 0.59 10.81 4.08
C ALA A 299 -0.30 10.78 5.30
N GLN A 300 0.30 10.67 6.50
CA GLN A 300 -0.46 10.69 7.76
C GLN A 300 -1.21 12.02 7.94
N ASP A 301 -0.56 13.13 7.57
CA ASP A 301 -1.17 14.45 7.64
C ASP A 301 -2.36 14.57 6.67
N ARG A 302 -2.16 14.20 5.41
CA ARG A 302 -3.24 14.18 4.41
C ARG A 302 -4.39 13.22 4.78
N ILE A 303 -4.08 12.04 5.31
CA ILE A 303 -5.09 11.09 5.80
C ILE A 303 -5.96 11.72 6.88
N GLY A 304 -5.34 12.37 7.87
CA GLY A 304 -6.06 12.98 8.97
C GLY A 304 -6.94 14.14 8.53
N THR A 305 -6.43 15.02 7.69
CA THR A 305 -7.20 16.16 7.16
C THR A 305 -8.33 15.72 6.24
N GLU A 306 -8.10 14.75 5.35
CA GLU A 306 -9.14 14.20 4.46
C GLU A 306 -10.27 13.52 5.25
N LEU A 307 -9.95 12.74 6.30
CA LEU A 307 -10.97 12.18 7.19
C LEU A 307 -11.77 13.26 7.91
N ALA A 308 -11.10 14.28 8.43
CA ALA A 308 -11.76 15.39 9.11
C ALA A 308 -12.74 16.13 8.17
N GLU A 309 -12.32 16.46 6.96
CA GLU A 309 -13.15 17.10 5.95
C GLU A 309 -14.40 16.28 5.62
N GLN A 310 -14.25 14.98 5.39
CA GLN A 310 -15.36 14.09 5.10
C GLN A 310 -16.35 14.01 6.27
N ILE A 311 -15.87 13.85 7.51
CA ILE A 311 -16.71 13.78 8.73
C ILE A 311 -17.49 15.07 8.90
N ILE A 312 -16.82 16.22 8.79
CA ILE A 312 -17.43 17.53 8.93
C ILE A 312 -18.54 17.72 7.87
N SER A 313 -18.28 17.34 6.63
CA SER A 313 -19.24 17.42 5.54
C SER A 313 -20.49 16.58 5.80
N ILE A 314 -20.33 15.31 6.18
CA ILE A 314 -21.43 14.37 6.45
C ILE A 314 -22.30 14.88 7.62
N LEU A 315 -21.67 15.30 8.72
CA LEU A 315 -22.40 15.68 9.93
C LEU A 315 -23.07 17.07 9.83
N LYS A 316 -22.53 17.98 9.00
CA LYS A 316 -23.20 19.27 8.72
C LYS A 316 -24.44 19.06 7.84
N THR A 317 -24.36 18.20 6.84
CA THR A 317 -25.49 17.89 5.94
C THR A 317 -26.64 17.18 6.67
N ALA A 318 -26.33 16.37 7.70
CA ALA A 318 -27.34 15.69 8.52
C ALA A 318 -28.10 16.61 9.51
N ASN A 319 -27.61 17.82 9.74
CA ASN A 319 -28.21 18.82 10.65
C ASN A 319 -28.92 19.96 9.89
N SER A 320 -28.89 19.94 8.57
CA SER A 320 -29.64 20.86 7.69
C SER A 320 -30.90 20.21 7.16
#